data_12215c1efb9fc75b3b701e9ce8e2f185
#
_entry.id   12215c1efb9fc75b3b701e9ce8e2f185
#
_cell.length_a   1.000
_cell.length_b   1.000
_cell.length_c   1.000
_cell.angle_alpha   90.00
_cell.angle_beta   90.00
_cell.angle_gamma   90.00
#
_symmetry.space_group_name_H-M   'P 1'
#
loop_
_entity.id
_entity.type
_entity.pdbx_description
1 polymer ?
#
loop_
_entity_poly.entity_id
_entity_poly.type
_entity_poly.pdbx_seq_one_letter_code
_entity_poly.pdbx_strand_id
1 'polypeptide(L)'
;MSEEKNYSADSIQALEGMEHVRMRPSMYIGDVGSRGLHHLVYEVVDNSIDEALAGHCTEVNVTILEGNGIKVMDNGRGIPVGIHKKEGVSALQVVMTKIGAGGKFDKDSYKVSGGLHGVGVSVVNALSIDLKASVHKEGKIYVQEYKQGKEQYLVKESGSTDKRGTEVIFFPDPKIFESLDYQYEILATRMRELSFLNKGLNITLIDERESSKDEEGNQLADK
;
A
#
# COMPACT_ATOMS: atom_id res chain seq x y z
N MET A 1 -22.09 -20.08 37.90
CA MET A 1 -23.13 -19.13 37.43
C MET A 1 -22.45 -18.20 36.46
N SER A 2 -22.77 -18.33 35.18
CA SER A 2 -22.26 -17.42 34.13
C SER A 2 -23.01 -16.10 34.26
N GLU A 3 -22.28 -15.02 34.53
CA GLU A 3 -22.84 -13.68 34.42
C GLU A 3 -23.35 -13.46 32.97
N GLU A 4 -24.66 -13.38 32.79
CA GLU A 4 -25.26 -12.91 31.58
C GLU A 4 -24.78 -11.45 31.36
N LYS A 5 -23.88 -11.26 30.39
CA LYS A 5 -23.52 -9.90 29.94
C LYS A 5 -24.78 -9.24 29.41
N ASN A 6 -25.33 -8.32 30.19
CA ASN A 6 -26.51 -7.54 29.82
C ASN A 6 -26.20 -6.80 28.51
N TYR A 7 -26.93 -7.10 27.41
CA TYR A 7 -26.85 -6.38 26.16
C TYR A 7 -27.53 -5.03 26.34
N SER A 8 -26.74 -3.98 26.55
CA SER A 8 -27.19 -2.62 26.79
C SER A 8 -26.61 -1.68 25.73
N ALA A 9 -27.08 -0.44 25.67
CA ALA A 9 -26.54 0.59 24.78
C ALA A 9 -25.01 0.75 24.92
N ASP A 10 -24.47 0.58 26.12
CA ASP A 10 -23.04 0.67 26.42
C ASP A 10 -22.22 -0.52 25.84
N SER A 11 -22.90 -1.61 25.46
CA SER A 11 -22.25 -2.75 24.80
C SER A 11 -22.08 -2.58 23.29
N ILE A 12 -22.66 -1.52 22.72
CA ILE A 12 -22.56 -1.19 21.27
C ILE A 12 -21.27 -0.42 21.04
N GLN A 13 -20.31 -1.06 20.36
CA GLN A 13 -19.06 -0.41 19.94
C GLN A 13 -19.21 0.15 18.53
N ALA A 14 -19.01 1.45 18.37
CA ALA A 14 -18.85 2.08 17.07
C ALA A 14 -17.35 2.09 16.70
N LEU A 15 -16.95 1.23 15.77
CA LEU A 15 -15.59 1.21 15.24
C LEU A 15 -15.51 2.11 14.01
N GLU A 16 -14.52 2.97 13.94
CA GLU A 16 -14.31 3.88 12.82
C GLU A 16 -12.90 3.75 12.24
N GLY A 17 -12.78 4.06 10.94
CA GLY A 17 -11.50 4.20 10.26
C GLY A 17 -10.63 2.93 10.31
N MET A 18 -9.37 3.10 10.69
CA MET A 18 -8.35 2.02 10.68
C MET A 18 -8.69 0.88 11.65
N GLU A 19 -9.32 1.15 12.78
CA GLU A 19 -9.71 0.13 13.74
C GLU A 19 -10.77 -0.80 13.16
N HIS A 20 -11.75 -0.25 12.43
CA HIS A 20 -12.77 -1.06 11.75
C HIS A 20 -12.13 -1.97 10.68
N VAL A 21 -11.17 -1.46 9.89
CA VAL A 21 -10.42 -2.26 8.91
C VAL A 21 -9.72 -3.44 9.57
N ARG A 22 -9.01 -3.20 10.67
CA ARG A 22 -8.26 -4.24 11.40
C ARG A 22 -9.18 -5.29 12.06
N MET A 23 -10.33 -4.88 12.56
CA MET A 23 -11.32 -5.78 13.17
C MET A 23 -12.12 -6.58 12.16
N ARG A 24 -12.28 -6.08 10.93
CA ARG A 24 -13.07 -6.69 9.86
C ARG A 24 -12.34 -6.63 8.51
N PRO A 25 -11.11 -7.18 8.40
CA PRO A 25 -10.29 -7.05 7.20
C PRO A 25 -10.96 -7.63 5.96
N SER A 26 -11.68 -8.75 6.08
CA SER A 26 -12.35 -9.40 4.95
C SER A 26 -13.44 -8.54 4.30
N MET A 27 -13.98 -7.54 5.00
CA MET A 27 -14.91 -6.58 4.38
C MET A 27 -14.24 -5.68 3.34
N TYR A 28 -12.92 -5.51 3.43
CA TYR A 28 -12.14 -4.62 2.57
C TYR A 28 -11.32 -5.38 1.52
N ILE A 29 -10.78 -6.54 1.88
CA ILE A 29 -9.87 -7.31 1.02
C ILE A 29 -10.42 -8.70 0.63
N GLY A 30 -11.66 -9.02 1.01
CA GLY A 30 -12.37 -10.26 0.66
C GLY A 30 -12.09 -11.40 1.63
N ASP A 31 -10.85 -11.72 1.90
CA ASP A 31 -10.42 -12.74 2.87
C ASP A 31 -9.07 -12.37 3.52
N VAL A 32 -8.61 -13.18 4.47
CA VAL A 32 -7.31 -13.02 5.13
C VAL A 32 -6.31 -14.13 4.78
N GLY A 33 -6.64 -14.95 3.80
CA GLY A 33 -5.76 -15.95 3.21
C GLY A 33 -4.89 -15.38 2.10
N SER A 34 -4.37 -16.27 1.23
CA SER A 34 -3.49 -15.90 0.14
C SER A 34 -4.09 -14.84 -0.79
N ARG A 35 -5.38 -14.94 -1.12
CA ARG A 35 -6.05 -13.98 -2.01
C ARG A 35 -6.07 -12.56 -1.43
N GLY A 36 -6.45 -12.41 -0.15
CA GLY A 36 -6.46 -11.12 0.53
C GLY A 36 -5.06 -10.55 0.71
N LEU A 37 -4.06 -11.40 0.97
CA LEU A 37 -2.67 -11.00 1.05
C LEU A 37 -2.19 -10.36 -0.28
N HIS A 38 -2.41 -11.04 -1.41
CA HIS A 38 -2.04 -10.53 -2.73
C HIS A 38 -2.83 -9.27 -3.11
N HIS A 39 -4.07 -9.14 -2.62
CA HIS A 39 -4.89 -7.95 -2.85
C HIS A 39 -4.24 -6.67 -2.30
N LEU A 40 -3.47 -6.74 -1.20
CA LEU A 40 -2.72 -5.58 -0.70
C LEU A 40 -1.75 -5.02 -1.75
N VAL A 41 -1.08 -5.91 -2.50
CA VAL A 41 -0.17 -5.48 -3.57
C VAL A 41 -0.95 -4.79 -4.70
N TYR A 42 -2.11 -5.34 -5.06
CA TYR A 42 -2.95 -4.77 -6.12
C TYR A 42 -3.41 -3.36 -5.77
N GLU A 43 -3.82 -3.11 -4.53
CA GLU A 43 -4.25 -1.77 -4.09
C GLU A 43 -3.14 -0.72 -4.20
N VAL A 44 -1.88 -1.08 -3.92
CA VAL A 44 -0.75 -0.15 -4.07
C VAL A 44 -0.40 0.06 -5.54
N VAL A 45 -0.34 -1.02 -6.33
CA VAL A 45 -0.05 -0.95 -7.77
C VAL A 45 -1.13 -0.18 -8.53
N ASP A 46 -2.40 -0.35 -8.18
CA ASP A 46 -3.52 0.36 -8.81
C ASP A 46 -3.39 1.89 -8.68
N ASN A 47 -2.75 2.40 -7.63
CA ASN A 47 -2.44 3.83 -7.53
C ASN A 47 -1.43 4.28 -8.59
N SER A 48 -0.43 3.46 -8.88
CA SER A 48 0.56 3.72 -9.95
C SER A 48 -0.08 3.58 -11.34
N ILE A 49 -1.03 2.63 -11.50
CA ILE A 49 -1.83 2.50 -12.73
C ILE A 49 -2.68 3.75 -12.97
N ASP A 50 -3.29 4.32 -11.91
CA ASP A 50 -4.06 5.56 -12.04
C ASP A 50 -3.19 6.73 -12.50
N GLU A 51 -1.94 6.84 -12.01
CA GLU A 51 -0.96 7.81 -12.51
C GLU A 51 -0.59 7.55 -13.98
N ALA A 52 -0.51 6.29 -14.41
CA ALA A 52 -0.25 5.93 -15.80
C ALA A 52 -1.44 6.29 -16.71
N LEU A 53 -2.66 6.00 -16.30
CA LEU A 53 -3.88 6.38 -17.02
C LEU A 53 -4.05 7.90 -17.12
N ALA A 54 -3.57 8.64 -16.13
CA ALA A 54 -3.52 10.10 -16.16
C ALA A 54 -2.34 10.64 -17.02
N GLY A 55 -1.50 9.78 -17.60
CA GLY A 55 -0.38 10.13 -18.46
C GLY A 55 0.89 10.60 -17.73
N HIS A 56 1.00 10.29 -16.45
CA HIS A 56 2.10 10.78 -15.61
C HIS A 56 3.09 9.70 -15.16
N CYS A 57 2.76 8.41 -15.33
CA CYS A 57 3.61 7.29 -14.97
C CYS A 57 3.88 6.39 -16.19
N THR A 58 5.12 5.94 -16.34
CA THR A 58 5.57 5.03 -17.40
C THR A 58 6.32 3.82 -16.86
N GLU A 59 6.62 3.82 -15.57
CA GLU A 59 7.41 2.76 -14.93
C GLU A 59 6.90 2.47 -13.52
N VAL A 60 6.67 1.18 -13.24
CA VAL A 60 6.32 0.68 -11.90
C VAL A 60 7.23 -0.50 -11.58
N ASN A 61 7.91 -0.43 -10.45
CA ASN A 61 8.78 -1.49 -9.94
C ASN A 61 8.15 -2.10 -8.70
N VAL A 62 7.87 -3.40 -8.74
CA VAL A 62 7.33 -4.19 -7.64
C VAL A 62 8.41 -5.16 -7.17
N THR A 63 8.70 -5.17 -5.88
CA THR A 63 9.71 -6.08 -5.31
C THR A 63 9.10 -6.83 -4.13
N ILE A 64 9.22 -8.15 -4.14
CA ILE A 64 8.99 -8.99 -2.97
C ILE A 64 10.29 -8.99 -2.18
N LEU A 65 10.25 -8.40 -0.99
CA LEU A 65 11.43 -8.26 -0.13
C LEU A 65 11.66 -9.51 0.72
N GLU A 66 12.88 -9.66 1.24
CA GLU A 66 13.11 -10.59 2.35
C GLU A 66 12.16 -10.29 3.51
N GLY A 67 11.77 -11.32 4.25
CA GLY A 67 10.77 -11.19 5.32
C GLY A 67 9.33 -10.97 4.83
N ASN A 68 9.05 -11.23 3.54
CA ASN A 68 7.72 -11.12 2.94
C ASN A 68 7.14 -9.69 3.02
N GLY A 69 7.97 -8.68 2.90
CA GLY A 69 7.57 -7.31 2.61
C GLY A 69 7.33 -7.08 1.13
N ILE A 70 6.64 -6.02 0.79
CA ILE A 70 6.46 -5.55 -0.58
C ILE A 70 6.95 -4.12 -0.71
N LYS A 71 7.68 -3.84 -1.78
CA LYS A 71 8.04 -2.50 -2.21
C LYS A 71 7.42 -2.24 -3.59
N VAL A 72 6.70 -1.15 -3.70
CA VAL A 72 6.17 -0.64 -4.98
C VAL A 72 6.70 0.76 -5.17
N MET A 73 7.36 1.02 -6.29
CA MET A 73 7.85 2.34 -6.68
C MET A 73 7.36 2.68 -8.07
N ASP A 74 6.79 3.87 -8.24
CA ASP A 74 6.42 4.44 -9.53
C ASP A 74 7.24 5.70 -9.85
N ASN A 75 7.19 6.12 -11.12
CA ASN A 75 7.76 7.38 -11.58
C ASN A 75 6.70 8.46 -11.87
N GLY A 76 5.54 8.38 -11.22
CA GLY A 76 4.44 9.32 -11.32
C GLY A 76 4.73 10.72 -10.76
N ARG A 77 3.67 11.51 -10.53
CA ARG A 77 3.80 12.88 -9.96
C ARG A 77 4.21 12.91 -8.48
N GLY A 78 4.10 11.79 -7.80
CA GLY A 78 4.22 11.71 -6.34
C GLY A 78 2.99 12.25 -5.60
N ILE A 79 2.59 11.57 -4.55
CA ILE A 79 1.48 12.01 -3.68
C ILE A 79 1.79 13.41 -3.13
N PRO A 80 0.84 14.36 -3.13
CA PRO A 80 1.06 15.67 -2.54
C PRO A 80 1.45 15.58 -1.06
N VAL A 81 2.45 16.38 -0.65
CA VAL A 81 2.96 16.42 0.75
C VAL A 81 2.56 17.69 1.50
N GLY A 82 1.98 18.67 0.79
CA GLY A 82 1.46 19.90 1.40
C GLY A 82 0.31 19.63 2.38
N ILE A 83 0.03 20.62 3.24
CA ILE A 83 -1.03 20.52 4.24
C ILE A 83 -2.40 20.51 3.56
N HIS A 84 -3.21 19.49 3.86
CA HIS A 84 -4.60 19.41 3.43
C HIS A 84 -5.46 20.33 4.26
N LYS A 85 -6.08 21.36 3.64
CA LYS A 85 -6.76 22.47 4.32
C LYS A 85 -7.84 22.03 5.32
N LYS A 86 -8.58 20.98 5.00
CA LYS A 86 -9.68 20.49 5.86
C LYS A 86 -9.17 19.61 7.00
N GLU A 87 -8.15 18.79 6.76
CA GLU A 87 -7.67 17.79 7.72
C GLU A 87 -6.54 18.32 8.61
N GLY A 88 -5.87 19.42 8.23
CA GLY A 88 -4.80 20.06 9.00
C GLY A 88 -3.47 19.28 9.03
N VAL A 89 -3.38 18.16 8.30
CA VAL A 89 -2.20 17.33 8.16
C VAL A 89 -1.77 17.22 6.69
N SER A 90 -0.62 16.61 6.41
CA SER A 90 -0.17 16.46 5.01
C SER A 90 -1.18 15.65 4.19
N ALA A 91 -1.29 15.97 2.89
CA ALA A 91 -2.12 15.17 1.98
C ALA A 91 -1.64 13.71 1.90
N LEU A 92 -0.33 13.44 2.01
CA LEU A 92 0.22 12.10 2.14
C LEU A 92 -0.39 11.36 3.35
N GLN A 93 -0.41 12.00 4.52
CA GLN A 93 -1.01 11.40 5.72
C GLN A 93 -2.50 11.14 5.53
N VAL A 94 -3.23 12.06 4.92
CA VAL A 94 -4.66 11.87 4.62
C VAL A 94 -4.88 10.64 3.76
N VAL A 95 -4.13 10.49 2.65
CA VAL A 95 -4.23 9.34 1.74
C VAL A 95 -3.89 8.03 2.46
N MET A 96 -2.91 8.04 3.33
CA MET A 96 -2.45 6.83 4.05
C MET A 96 -3.35 6.45 5.23
N THR A 97 -4.12 7.38 5.82
CA THR A 97 -4.85 7.13 7.07
C THR A 97 -6.36 7.30 6.98
N LYS A 98 -6.89 7.80 5.86
CA LYS A 98 -8.35 7.96 5.70
C LYS A 98 -8.88 7.03 4.61
N ILE A 99 -9.88 6.23 4.96
CA ILE A 99 -10.58 5.39 3.99
C ILE A 99 -11.36 6.30 3.03
N GLY A 100 -11.29 6.01 1.74
CA GLY A 100 -11.97 6.81 0.72
C GLY A 100 -11.33 8.18 0.47
N ALA A 101 -10.09 8.42 0.95
CA ALA A 101 -9.32 9.59 0.59
C ALA A 101 -8.42 9.30 -0.62
N GLY A 102 -8.31 10.27 -1.52
CA GLY A 102 -7.44 10.19 -2.69
C GLY A 102 -7.88 11.15 -3.78
N GLY A 103 -6.97 11.50 -4.69
CA GLY A 103 -7.25 12.35 -5.84
C GLY A 103 -8.26 11.77 -6.84
N LYS A 104 -8.56 10.46 -6.74
CA LYS A 104 -9.50 9.73 -7.59
C LYS A 104 -10.96 10.23 -7.50
N PHE A 105 -11.31 10.90 -6.42
CA PHE A 105 -12.65 11.50 -6.23
C PHE A 105 -12.78 12.87 -6.92
N ASP A 106 -11.68 13.44 -7.38
CA ASP A 106 -11.68 14.66 -8.18
C ASP A 106 -11.69 14.31 -9.67
N LYS A 107 -12.81 14.56 -10.35
CA LYS A 107 -13.02 14.28 -11.77
C LYS A 107 -12.08 15.07 -12.68
N ASP A 108 -11.54 16.18 -12.21
CA ASP A 108 -10.59 17.01 -12.98
C ASP A 108 -9.18 16.42 -12.94
N SER A 109 -8.84 15.69 -11.88
CA SER A 109 -7.53 15.06 -11.70
C SER A 109 -7.42 13.67 -12.31
N TYR A 110 -8.54 12.91 -12.36
CA TYR A 110 -8.57 11.55 -12.92
C TYR A 110 -9.87 11.30 -13.69
N LYS A 111 -9.76 11.22 -15.03
CA LYS A 111 -10.91 10.93 -15.91
C LYS A 111 -11.35 9.46 -15.88
N VAL A 112 -10.42 8.56 -15.59
CA VAL A 112 -10.60 7.12 -15.46
C VAL A 112 -9.77 6.63 -14.29
N SER A 113 -10.29 5.73 -13.46
CA SER A 113 -9.56 5.07 -12.38
C SER A 113 -9.51 3.58 -12.61
N GLY A 114 -8.33 2.97 -12.47
CA GLY A 114 -8.14 1.52 -12.55
C GLY A 114 -8.57 0.77 -11.28
N GLY A 115 -8.59 1.48 -10.14
CA GLY A 115 -8.99 0.93 -8.85
C GLY A 115 -10.52 0.81 -8.73
N LEU A 116 -11.04 -0.43 -8.82
CA LEU A 116 -12.48 -0.71 -8.76
C LEU A 116 -13.05 -0.76 -7.33
N HIS A 117 -12.21 -0.88 -6.30
CA HIS A 117 -12.66 -1.22 -4.95
C HIS A 117 -12.69 -0.01 -3.98
N GLY A 118 -12.05 1.13 -4.32
CA GLY A 118 -12.15 2.37 -3.54
C GLY A 118 -11.59 2.34 -2.11
N VAL A 119 -10.94 1.22 -1.72
CA VAL A 119 -10.43 1.04 -0.36
C VAL A 119 -9.00 1.56 -0.19
N GLY A 120 -8.18 1.42 -1.23
CA GLY A 120 -6.91 2.11 -1.37
C GLY A 120 -5.80 1.72 -0.38
N VAL A 121 -4.70 2.46 -0.50
CA VAL A 121 -3.49 2.26 0.30
C VAL A 121 -3.71 2.44 1.81
N SER A 122 -4.76 3.12 2.23
CA SER A 122 -5.11 3.26 3.65
C SER A 122 -5.49 1.92 4.30
N VAL A 123 -6.14 1.02 3.55
CA VAL A 123 -6.43 -0.34 4.02
C VAL A 123 -5.14 -1.17 4.09
N VAL A 124 -4.24 -1.04 3.11
CA VAL A 124 -2.91 -1.67 3.17
C VAL A 124 -2.16 -1.23 4.43
N ASN A 125 -2.17 0.07 4.73
CA ASN A 125 -1.57 0.63 5.93
C ASN A 125 -2.18 0.05 7.21
N ALA A 126 -3.50 0.00 7.31
CA ALA A 126 -4.19 -0.58 8.47
C ALA A 126 -3.84 -2.05 8.71
N LEU A 127 -3.64 -2.83 7.63
CA LEU A 127 -3.39 -4.27 7.67
C LEU A 127 -1.89 -4.63 7.68
N SER A 128 -1.00 -3.63 7.75
CA SER A 128 0.44 -3.80 7.82
C SER A 128 0.96 -3.58 9.24
N ILE A 129 1.95 -4.37 9.66
CA ILE A 129 2.66 -4.14 10.92
C ILE A 129 3.53 -2.89 10.81
N ASP A 130 4.19 -2.71 9.66
CA ASP A 130 5.01 -1.56 9.31
C ASP A 130 4.69 -1.13 7.88
N LEU A 131 4.58 0.18 7.65
CA LEU A 131 4.51 0.76 6.32
C LEU A 131 5.34 2.03 6.28
N LYS A 132 6.08 2.21 5.18
CA LYS A 132 6.84 3.42 4.86
C LYS A 132 6.40 3.96 3.51
N ALA A 133 6.03 5.23 3.47
CA ALA A 133 5.77 5.95 2.24
C ALA A 133 6.86 6.99 2.01
N SER A 134 7.49 6.95 0.82
CA SER A 134 8.49 7.93 0.37
C SER A 134 7.98 8.61 -0.89
N VAL A 135 7.97 9.93 -0.91
CA VAL A 135 7.55 10.72 -2.06
C VAL A 135 8.75 11.49 -2.60
N HIS A 136 9.07 11.25 -3.86
CA HIS A 136 10.13 11.92 -4.60
C HIS A 136 9.51 13.06 -5.42
N LYS A 137 9.72 14.29 -5.01
CA LYS A 137 9.04 15.46 -5.59
C LYS A 137 9.86 16.74 -5.42
N GLU A 138 9.93 17.53 -6.51
CA GLU A 138 10.56 18.85 -6.49
C GLU A 138 12.01 18.83 -5.96
N GLY A 139 12.78 17.79 -6.33
CA GLY A 139 14.17 17.63 -5.94
C GLY A 139 14.38 17.08 -4.52
N LYS A 140 13.31 16.72 -3.81
CA LYS A 140 13.33 16.28 -2.42
C LYS A 140 12.68 14.92 -2.22
N ILE A 141 13.09 14.24 -1.15
CA ILE A 141 12.46 13.01 -0.66
C ILE A 141 11.70 13.35 0.62
N TYR A 142 10.41 13.09 0.63
CA TYR A 142 9.54 13.22 1.80
C TYR A 142 9.17 11.83 2.29
N VAL A 143 9.28 11.58 3.61
CA VAL A 143 9.04 10.26 4.20
C VAL A 143 8.07 10.37 5.37
N GLN A 144 7.21 9.37 5.47
CA GLN A 144 6.38 9.13 6.65
C GLN A 144 6.25 7.62 6.88
N GLU A 145 6.36 7.20 8.14
CA GLU A 145 6.23 5.80 8.55
C GLU A 145 4.98 5.60 9.39
N TYR A 146 4.46 4.39 9.32
CA TYR A 146 3.22 3.99 9.97
C TYR A 146 3.37 2.60 10.59
N LYS A 147 2.66 2.37 11.70
CA LYS A 147 2.50 1.05 12.30
C LYS A 147 1.02 0.78 12.51
N GLN A 148 0.54 -0.29 11.89
CA GLN A 148 -0.87 -0.71 12.03
C GLN A 148 -1.86 0.44 11.74
N GLY A 149 -1.58 1.21 10.68
CA GLY A 149 -2.40 2.34 10.26
C GLY A 149 -2.14 3.66 10.99
N LYS A 150 -1.28 3.69 12.03
CA LYS A 150 -0.99 4.89 12.82
C LYS A 150 0.34 5.48 12.42
N GLU A 151 0.35 6.79 12.13
CA GLU A 151 1.57 7.53 11.84
C GLU A 151 2.53 7.53 13.04
N GLN A 152 3.83 7.39 12.76
CA GLN A 152 4.86 7.41 13.79
C GLN A 152 5.43 8.82 14.01
N TYR A 153 5.33 9.65 12.98
CA TYR A 153 5.75 11.05 12.98
C TYR A 153 5.09 11.80 11.81
N LEU A 154 5.10 13.10 11.84
CA LEU A 154 4.63 13.93 10.72
C LEU A 154 5.57 13.77 9.52
N VAL A 155 5.04 13.97 8.29
CA VAL A 155 5.86 13.92 7.08
C VAL A 155 7.08 14.82 7.23
N LYS A 156 8.26 14.29 6.87
CA LYS A 156 9.53 15.01 6.95
C LYS A 156 10.35 14.85 5.67
N GLU A 157 11.13 15.87 5.37
CA GLU A 157 12.17 15.81 4.35
C GLU A 157 13.30 14.90 4.84
N SER A 158 13.77 13.96 4.01
CA SER A 158 14.80 13.00 4.35
C SER A 158 16.02 13.05 3.44
N GLY A 159 15.97 13.84 2.37
CA GLY A 159 17.09 13.98 1.43
C GLY A 159 16.69 14.65 0.12
N SER A 160 17.63 14.69 -0.82
CA SER A 160 17.44 15.19 -2.18
C SER A 160 17.39 14.05 -3.18
N THR A 161 16.74 14.27 -4.33
CA THR A 161 16.60 13.28 -5.40
C THR A 161 16.44 13.98 -6.75
N ASP A 162 16.89 13.34 -7.80
CA ASP A 162 16.60 13.68 -9.19
C ASP A 162 15.39 12.90 -9.75
N LYS A 163 14.89 11.93 -8.98
CA LYS A 163 13.73 11.12 -9.32
C LYS A 163 12.43 11.81 -8.93
N ARG A 164 11.32 11.31 -9.47
CA ARG A 164 9.97 11.67 -9.06
C ARG A 164 9.15 10.39 -8.88
N GLY A 165 8.06 10.46 -8.11
CA GLY A 165 7.13 9.36 -7.93
C GLY A 165 6.86 9.05 -6.46
N THR A 166 6.21 7.91 -6.23
CA THR A 166 5.90 7.41 -4.90
C THR A 166 6.49 6.03 -4.71
N GLU A 167 7.11 5.81 -3.56
CA GLU A 167 7.54 4.51 -3.09
C GLU A 167 6.72 4.14 -1.84
N VAL A 168 6.16 2.94 -1.83
CA VAL A 168 5.48 2.36 -0.67
C VAL A 168 6.14 1.03 -0.35
N ILE A 169 6.64 0.89 0.88
CA ILE A 169 7.15 -0.36 1.43
C ILE A 169 6.22 -0.76 2.57
N PHE A 170 5.75 -2.00 2.57
CA PHE A 170 4.89 -2.49 3.66
C PHE A 170 5.15 -3.95 3.99
N PHE A 171 4.91 -4.29 5.25
CA PHE A 171 4.98 -5.64 5.78
C PHE A 171 3.61 -5.99 6.36
N PRO A 172 2.90 -7.00 5.82
CA PRO A 172 1.59 -7.41 6.32
C PRO A 172 1.65 -7.85 7.79
N ASP A 173 0.59 -7.59 8.54
CA ASP A 173 0.53 -7.96 9.96
C ASP A 173 0.27 -9.47 10.14
N PRO A 174 1.21 -10.25 10.72
CA PRO A 174 1.06 -11.69 10.93
C PRO A 174 -0.08 -12.06 11.88
N LYS A 175 -0.66 -11.10 12.61
CA LYS A 175 -1.82 -11.32 13.46
C LYS A 175 -3.14 -11.30 12.69
N ILE A 176 -3.11 -10.86 11.43
CA ILE A 176 -4.30 -10.72 10.58
C ILE A 176 -4.34 -11.81 9.51
N PHE A 177 -3.21 -12.07 8.88
CA PHE A 177 -3.14 -12.99 7.75
C PHE A 177 -2.76 -14.41 8.20
N GLU A 178 -3.41 -15.40 7.57
CA GLU A 178 -3.14 -16.84 7.80
C GLU A 178 -1.76 -17.26 7.30
N SER A 179 -1.26 -16.61 6.26
CA SER A 179 0.07 -16.77 5.69
C SER A 179 0.58 -15.42 5.18
N LEU A 180 1.88 -15.21 5.25
CA LEU A 180 2.54 -14.02 4.69
C LEU A 180 3.30 -14.35 3.39
N ASP A 181 3.15 -15.56 2.87
CA ASP A 181 3.92 -16.02 1.71
C ASP A 181 3.30 -15.51 0.40
N TYR A 182 3.96 -14.53 -0.22
CA TYR A 182 3.61 -14.05 -1.55
C TYR A 182 4.03 -15.07 -2.61
N GLN A 183 3.10 -15.43 -3.48
CA GLN A 183 3.36 -16.32 -4.62
C GLN A 183 3.73 -15.47 -5.84
N TYR A 184 4.98 -15.61 -6.29
CA TYR A 184 5.53 -14.85 -7.43
C TYR A 184 4.64 -14.97 -8.67
N GLU A 185 4.20 -16.17 -9.04
CA GLU A 185 3.40 -16.39 -10.25
C GLU A 185 2.03 -15.69 -10.22
N ILE A 186 1.42 -15.55 -9.04
CA ILE A 186 0.16 -14.83 -8.88
C ILE A 186 0.39 -13.34 -9.17
N LEU A 187 1.44 -12.76 -8.58
CA LEU A 187 1.79 -11.36 -8.84
C LEU A 187 2.24 -11.15 -10.29
N ALA A 188 3.08 -12.04 -10.83
CA ALA A 188 3.57 -11.96 -12.20
C ALA A 188 2.42 -11.99 -13.22
N THR A 189 1.43 -12.86 -13.01
CA THR A 189 0.24 -12.92 -13.86
C THR A 189 -0.53 -11.60 -13.83
N ARG A 190 -0.77 -11.05 -12.63
CA ARG A 190 -1.48 -9.77 -12.50
C ARG A 190 -0.70 -8.59 -13.09
N MET A 191 0.61 -8.51 -12.86
CA MET A 191 1.46 -7.45 -13.42
C MET A 191 1.49 -7.51 -14.95
N ARG A 192 1.51 -8.72 -15.54
CA ARG A 192 1.44 -8.93 -16.98
C ARG A 192 0.10 -8.44 -17.56
N GLU A 193 -1.02 -8.76 -16.92
CA GLU A 193 -2.35 -8.26 -17.33
C GLU A 193 -2.39 -6.73 -17.31
N LEU A 194 -1.93 -6.12 -16.21
CA LEU A 194 -1.91 -4.66 -16.08
C LEU A 194 -1.03 -3.98 -17.13
N SER A 195 0.16 -4.52 -17.41
CA SER A 195 1.04 -3.97 -18.45
C SER A 195 0.43 -4.09 -19.84
N PHE A 196 -0.30 -5.17 -20.10
CA PHE A 196 -0.98 -5.38 -21.40
C PHE A 196 -2.13 -4.39 -21.61
N LEU A 197 -2.87 -4.09 -20.56
CA LEU A 197 -4.01 -3.17 -20.59
C LEU A 197 -3.58 -1.69 -20.64
N ASN A 198 -2.35 -1.38 -20.21
CA ASN A 198 -1.84 -0.01 -20.11
C ASN A 198 -0.66 0.22 -21.05
N LYS A 199 -0.98 0.51 -22.31
CA LYS A 199 0.04 0.72 -23.37
C LYS A 199 1.06 1.78 -22.98
N GLY A 200 2.35 1.42 -23.02
CA GLY A 200 3.47 2.30 -22.71
C GLY A 200 3.89 2.29 -21.24
N LEU A 201 3.21 1.52 -20.40
CA LEU A 201 3.63 1.29 -19.02
C LEU A 201 4.55 0.05 -18.93
N ASN A 202 5.72 0.23 -18.34
CA ASN A 202 6.64 -0.84 -17.99
C ASN A 202 6.44 -1.23 -16.52
N ILE A 203 6.17 -2.52 -16.27
CA ILE A 203 6.04 -3.05 -14.89
C ILE A 203 7.12 -4.13 -14.71
N THR A 204 7.98 -3.93 -13.72
CA THR A 204 9.01 -4.88 -13.32
C THR A 204 8.59 -5.56 -12.01
N LEU A 205 8.71 -6.88 -11.96
CA LEU A 205 8.53 -7.67 -10.72
C LEU A 205 9.83 -8.39 -10.38
N ILE A 206 10.32 -8.19 -9.16
CA ILE A 206 11.55 -8.78 -8.63
C ILE A 206 11.20 -9.56 -7.36
N ASP A 207 11.77 -10.75 -7.20
CA ASP A 207 11.71 -11.52 -5.95
C ASP A 207 13.12 -11.57 -5.33
N GLU A 208 13.33 -10.79 -4.27
CA GLU A 208 14.60 -10.74 -3.56
C GLU A 208 14.80 -11.94 -2.60
N ARG A 209 13.72 -12.69 -2.30
CA ARG A 209 13.79 -13.89 -1.43
C ARG A 209 14.59 -15.03 -2.06
N GLU A 210 14.62 -15.11 -3.38
CA GLU A 210 15.36 -16.15 -4.12
C GLU A 210 16.85 -15.82 -4.25
N SER A 211 17.21 -14.53 -4.26
CA SER A 211 18.61 -14.09 -4.40
C SER A 211 19.46 -14.38 -3.16
N SER A 212 18.85 -14.69 -2.02
CA SER A 212 19.53 -15.04 -0.77
C SER A 212 19.82 -16.54 -0.62
N LYS A 213 19.44 -17.38 -1.60
CA LYS A 213 19.67 -18.83 -1.55
C LYS A 213 20.61 -19.27 -2.67
N ASP A 214 21.55 -20.17 -2.33
CA ASP A 214 22.33 -20.90 -3.34
C ASP A 214 21.46 -21.95 -4.06
N GLU A 215 22.05 -22.60 -5.10
CA GLU A 215 21.37 -23.66 -5.85
C GLU A 215 20.97 -24.86 -4.98
N GLU A 216 21.50 -24.99 -3.77
CA GLU A 216 21.19 -26.03 -2.79
C GLU A 216 20.17 -25.56 -1.73
N GLY A 217 19.68 -24.30 -1.81
CA GLY A 217 18.68 -23.74 -0.92
C GLY A 217 19.21 -23.17 0.41
N ASN A 218 20.53 -23.03 0.58
CA ASN A 218 21.15 -22.43 1.76
C ASN A 218 21.18 -20.91 1.63
N GLN A 219 20.94 -20.20 2.74
CA GLN A 219 21.08 -18.73 2.76
C GLN A 219 22.51 -18.31 2.44
N LEU A 220 22.67 -17.50 1.41
CA LEU A 220 23.93 -16.82 1.12
C LEU A 220 24.17 -15.76 2.19
N ALA A 221 25.35 -15.79 2.83
CA ALA A 221 25.73 -14.78 3.78
C ALA A 221 25.88 -13.42 3.08
N ASP A 222 25.31 -12.37 3.68
CA ASP A 222 25.46 -10.98 3.22
C ASP A 222 26.94 -10.65 2.96
N LYS A 223 27.20 -10.08 1.76
CA LYS A 223 28.51 -9.51 1.40
C LYS A 223 28.50 -8.02 1.63
#